data_9e85565d2f5b25e5be86220993ab8998
#
_entry.id   9e85565d2f5b25e5be86220993ab8998
#
_cell.length_a   1.000
_cell.length_b   1.000
_cell.length_c   1.000
_cell.angle_alpha   90.00
_cell.angle_beta   90.00
_cell.angle_gamma   90.00
#
_symmetry.space_group_name_H-M   'P 1'
#
loop_
_entity.id
_entity.type
_entity.pdbx_description
1 polymer ?
#
loop_
_entity_poly.entity_id
_entity_poly.type
_entity_poly.pdbx_seq_one_letter_code
_entity_poly.pdbx_strand_id
1 'polypeptide(L)'
;VRASVRKRDDFGIFNDDIIGIVIDTYGDGRNNLFIGSNPYGSQMDVRVLNSIMEESRYEISFDLEYESSGSINGNSYQIEMKIPFSSLPFPNGKNQKWKFKIFRKYIDYELSSSREDRDNSCVTCQFEDDILFRDIKIDKKFDLIPYITSSIEGSKNSVDNKINYSKVKNNIGLSLNTELSKSLSLELAINPDFSQVEADVTQIDANSAFSLSYPEKRPFFNKGTDILKLNNPDLQPFYSRSINDPVFALKLLNQGKKSRLFYLSSLDNNSPYLIAGRDRSYFGEGKKSFVNVLRYQRLLNNGSKIGFLSTTRHYDGGGYGNLFAIDGLFQLTKNIRLSFDIIKNLNEEPVNNWIDSDDYFNNYSVRLDGEKFNGNGVFVGLSRTTENWHSYLGYKYIDPKYRADVGFAVKNDRKWLTYFQSYTSYRDEGFLRNISYSLKYDMLHNFDNQLDVISLDGRVEASFKGNTNIGITHDYDFVS
;
A
#
# COMPACT_ATOMS: atom_id res chain seq x y z
N VAL A 1 6.66 32.88 6.39
CA VAL A 1 6.78 31.44 6.71
C VAL A 1 5.45 30.97 7.28
N ARG A 2 4.85 29.97 6.65
CA ARG A 2 3.60 29.33 7.08
C ARG A 2 3.92 27.90 7.46
N ALA A 3 3.80 27.56 8.74
CA ALA A 3 4.02 26.21 9.22
C ALA A 3 3.33 25.98 10.57
N SER A 4 3.06 24.72 10.90
CA SER A 4 2.53 24.27 12.18
C SER A 4 3.35 23.10 12.70
N VAL A 5 3.42 22.93 14.02
CA VAL A 5 3.98 21.71 14.61
C VAL A 5 3.00 20.56 14.32
N ARG A 6 3.49 19.53 13.69
CA ARG A 6 2.69 18.39 13.25
C ARG A 6 3.25 17.07 13.78
N LYS A 7 2.40 16.07 13.89
CA LYS A 7 2.86 14.70 14.06
C LYS A 7 3.62 14.26 12.80
N ARG A 8 4.52 13.31 12.96
CA ARG A 8 5.17 12.64 11.83
C ARG A 8 4.11 12.05 10.89
N ASP A 9 4.35 12.18 9.58
CA ASP A 9 3.51 11.66 8.48
C ASP A 9 2.08 12.20 8.46
N ASP A 10 1.86 13.38 9.05
CA ASP A 10 0.61 14.11 8.89
C ASP A 10 0.57 14.83 7.53
N PHE A 11 -0.33 14.39 6.65
CA PHE A 11 -0.52 15.00 5.32
C PHE A 11 -0.85 16.50 5.36
N GLY A 12 -1.35 17.01 6.48
CA GLY A 12 -1.53 18.44 6.68
C GLY A 12 -0.25 19.24 6.48
N ILE A 13 0.95 18.61 6.53
CA ILE A 13 2.24 19.24 6.28
C ILE A 13 2.35 19.86 4.87
N PHE A 14 1.61 19.32 3.89
CA PHE A 14 1.55 19.90 2.54
C PHE A 14 0.77 21.21 2.46
N ASN A 15 0.11 21.64 3.55
CA ASN A 15 -0.47 22.99 3.68
C ASN A 15 0.51 23.97 4.33
N ASP A 16 1.67 23.52 4.78
CA ASP A 16 2.75 24.31 5.35
C ASP A 16 3.82 24.63 4.27
N ASP A 17 4.73 25.53 4.59
CA ASP A 17 5.99 25.62 3.87
C ASP A 17 6.77 24.33 4.15
N ILE A 18 7.19 23.62 3.11
CA ILE A 18 7.92 22.35 3.23
C ILE A 18 9.07 22.30 2.24
N ILE A 19 10.18 21.74 2.67
CA ILE A 19 11.30 21.36 1.81
C ILE A 19 11.47 19.85 1.92
N GLY A 20 11.69 19.19 0.80
CA GLY A 20 11.98 17.77 0.73
C GLY A 20 12.91 17.43 -0.42
N ILE A 21 13.41 16.22 -0.36
CA ILE A 21 14.16 15.58 -1.43
C ILE A 21 13.40 14.34 -1.88
N VAL A 22 13.28 14.15 -3.18
CA VAL A 22 12.79 12.89 -3.75
C VAL A 22 14.00 12.14 -4.28
N ILE A 23 14.24 10.94 -3.77
CA ILE A 23 15.42 10.13 -4.10
C ILE A 23 14.99 8.83 -4.76
N ASP A 24 15.60 8.52 -5.91
CA ASP A 24 15.58 7.19 -6.52
C ASP A 24 16.95 6.54 -6.34
N THR A 25 17.07 5.71 -5.31
CA THR A 25 18.33 5.05 -4.94
C THR A 25 18.73 3.93 -5.91
N TYR A 26 17.78 3.43 -6.73
CA TYR A 26 18.03 2.41 -7.74
C TYR A 26 18.26 3.00 -9.14
N GLY A 27 17.85 4.25 -9.36
CA GLY A 27 17.94 4.96 -10.64
C GLY A 27 17.01 4.37 -11.70
N ASP A 28 15.88 3.78 -11.29
CA ASP A 28 14.99 3.03 -12.18
C ASP A 28 13.55 3.60 -12.24
N GLY A 29 13.26 4.66 -11.48
CA GLY A 29 11.99 5.38 -11.48
C GLY A 29 10.80 4.60 -10.89
N ARG A 30 11.02 3.47 -10.24
CA ARG A 30 9.93 2.61 -9.74
C ARG A 30 9.57 2.84 -8.29
N ASN A 31 10.55 3.21 -7.50
CA ASN A 31 10.43 3.49 -6.08
C ASN A 31 11.17 4.76 -5.74
N ASN A 32 10.46 5.83 -5.61
CA ASN A 32 11.02 7.09 -5.17
C ASN A 32 10.66 7.32 -3.72
N LEU A 33 11.61 7.80 -2.94
CA LEU A 33 11.43 8.16 -1.54
C LEU A 33 11.34 9.67 -1.45
N PHE A 34 10.19 10.20 -1.06
CA PHE A 34 10.06 11.58 -0.62
C PHE A 34 10.42 11.65 0.85
N ILE A 35 11.35 12.53 1.20
CA ILE A 35 11.80 12.78 2.57
C ILE A 35 11.78 14.29 2.76
N GLY A 36 10.95 14.79 3.65
CA GLY A 36 10.72 16.21 3.81
C GLY A 36 10.53 16.64 5.25
N SER A 37 10.61 17.95 5.46
CA SER A 37 10.35 18.57 6.74
C SER A 37 9.79 19.98 6.56
N ASN A 38 8.99 20.44 7.51
CA ASN A 38 8.55 21.83 7.59
C ASN A 38 9.50 22.66 8.45
N PRO A 39 9.34 24.01 8.53
CA PRO A 39 10.19 24.92 9.32
C PRO A 39 10.28 24.62 10.82
N TYR A 40 9.39 23.81 11.38
CA TYR A 40 9.44 23.35 12.77
C TYR A 40 10.12 21.99 12.94
N GLY A 41 10.64 21.40 11.87
CA GLY A 41 11.27 20.07 11.92
C GLY A 41 10.29 18.92 11.91
N SER A 42 8.99 19.15 11.70
CA SER A 42 8.01 18.08 11.54
C SER A 42 8.32 17.26 10.28
N GLN A 43 8.36 15.95 10.41
CA GLN A 43 8.82 15.00 9.39
C GLN A 43 7.68 14.47 8.53
N MET A 44 8.00 14.24 7.28
CA MET A 44 7.14 13.52 6.32
C MET A 44 7.98 12.65 5.41
N ASP A 45 7.71 11.37 5.37
CA ASP A 45 8.29 10.45 4.40
C ASP A 45 7.21 9.60 3.71
N VAL A 46 7.36 9.45 2.42
CA VAL A 46 6.40 8.73 1.57
C VAL A 46 7.16 7.97 0.50
N ARG A 47 6.79 6.73 0.27
CA ARG A 47 7.25 6.02 -0.92
C ARG A 47 6.31 6.30 -2.08
N VAL A 48 6.86 6.81 -3.18
CA VAL A 48 6.13 7.11 -4.41
C VAL A 48 6.35 5.97 -5.40
N LEU A 49 5.29 5.23 -5.67
CA LEU A 49 5.30 4.07 -6.55
C LEU A 49 4.96 4.47 -8.00
N ASN A 50 5.55 3.76 -8.95
CA ASN A 50 5.16 3.87 -10.35
C ASN A 50 3.85 3.08 -10.58
N SER A 51 2.72 3.71 -10.33
CA SER A 51 1.38 3.15 -10.53
C SER A 51 0.61 3.93 -11.59
N ILE A 52 -0.27 3.26 -12.33
CA ILE A 52 -1.22 3.93 -13.25
C ILE A 52 -2.44 4.47 -12.50
N MET A 53 -2.74 3.89 -11.33
CA MET A 53 -3.82 4.35 -10.44
C MET A 53 -3.23 5.34 -9.44
N GLU A 54 -3.79 6.53 -9.36
CA GLU A 54 -3.30 7.58 -8.48
C GLU A 54 -3.37 7.18 -7.00
N GLU A 55 -4.44 6.53 -6.59
CA GLU A 55 -4.67 6.03 -5.23
C GLU A 55 -3.58 5.07 -4.75
N SER A 56 -2.99 4.28 -5.67
CA SER A 56 -1.93 3.32 -5.37
C SER A 56 -0.52 3.90 -5.49
N ARG A 57 -0.39 5.18 -5.79
CA ARG A 57 0.91 5.83 -6.03
C ARG A 57 1.67 6.13 -4.76
N TYR A 58 0.97 6.47 -3.68
CA TYR A 58 1.58 6.91 -2.43
C TYR A 58 1.46 5.84 -1.35
N GLU A 59 2.60 5.39 -0.81
CA GLU A 59 2.66 4.47 0.31
C GLU A 59 3.10 5.22 1.57
N ILE A 60 2.12 5.54 2.41
CA ILE A 60 2.28 6.31 3.64
C ILE A 60 2.81 5.46 4.80
N SER A 61 2.55 4.14 4.75
CA SER A 61 3.02 3.20 5.78
C SER A 61 4.52 2.94 5.73
N PHE A 62 5.21 3.51 4.74
CA PHE A 62 6.66 3.52 4.69
C PHE A 62 7.18 4.48 5.75
N ASP A 63 8.09 4.02 6.59
CA ASP A 63 8.66 4.76 7.70
C ASP A 63 10.19 4.68 7.61
N LEU A 64 10.82 5.83 7.41
CA LEU A 64 12.26 5.99 7.27
C LEU A 64 12.85 6.63 8.52
N GLU A 65 13.80 6.00 9.15
CA GLU A 65 14.52 6.59 10.27
C GLU A 65 15.45 7.72 9.80
N TYR A 66 15.14 8.98 10.15
CA TYR A 66 15.99 10.15 9.92
C TYR A 66 15.73 11.23 10.96
N GLU A 67 16.68 12.14 11.12
CA GLU A 67 16.58 13.28 12.01
C GLU A 67 16.34 14.56 11.18
N SER A 68 15.51 15.48 11.70
CA SER A 68 15.28 16.78 11.09
C SER A 68 15.24 17.88 12.13
N SER A 69 15.70 19.05 11.76
CA SER A 69 15.62 20.26 12.55
C SER A 69 15.29 21.45 11.67
N GLY A 70 14.46 22.33 12.15
CA GLY A 70 14.09 23.56 11.46
C GLY A 70 14.33 24.79 12.31
N SER A 71 14.65 25.92 11.67
CA SER A 71 14.77 27.20 12.30
C SER A 71 14.14 28.28 11.44
N ILE A 72 13.45 29.23 12.09
CA ILE A 72 12.80 30.37 11.44
C ILE A 72 13.54 31.65 11.84
N ASN A 73 13.96 32.44 10.84
CA ASN A 73 14.64 33.69 11.05
C ASN A 73 13.99 34.79 10.21
N GLY A 74 13.09 35.54 10.83
CA GLY A 74 12.30 36.58 10.14
C GLY A 74 11.44 35.97 9.02
N ASN A 75 11.72 36.39 7.78
CA ASN A 75 11.00 35.91 6.58
C ASN A 75 11.64 34.69 5.91
N SER A 76 12.71 34.16 6.49
CA SER A 76 13.40 32.95 6.00
C SER A 76 13.32 31.82 6.98
N TYR A 77 13.56 30.60 6.49
CA TYR A 77 13.71 29.42 7.32
C TYR A 77 14.81 28.52 6.76
N GLN A 78 15.34 27.68 7.62
CA GLN A 78 16.36 26.69 7.31
C GLN A 78 15.89 25.34 7.83
N ILE A 79 16.16 24.30 7.08
CA ILE A 79 15.88 22.90 7.45
C ILE A 79 17.17 22.11 7.26
N GLU A 80 17.52 21.32 8.27
CA GLU A 80 18.59 20.33 8.22
C GLU A 80 17.99 18.95 8.39
N MET A 81 18.43 18.00 7.56
CA MET A 81 18.02 16.61 7.63
C MET A 81 19.25 15.71 7.62
N LYS A 82 19.29 14.74 8.56
CA LYS A 82 20.33 13.72 8.63
C LYS A 82 19.70 12.38 8.33
N ILE A 83 20.00 11.83 7.15
CA ILE A 83 19.44 10.59 6.63
C ILE A 83 20.53 9.54 6.60
N PRO A 84 20.53 8.54 7.52
CA PRO A 84 21.52 7.49 7.53
C PRO A 84 21.44 6.61 6.27
N PHE A 85 22.58 6.23 5.70
CA PHE A 85 22.59 5.26 4.58
C PHE A 85 21.99 3.91 4.98
N SER A 86 22.08 3.54 6.26
CA SER A 86 21.48 2.30 6.79
C SER A 86 19.95 2.29 6.72
N SER A 87 19.32 3.47 6.69
CA SER A 87 17.86 3.59 6.59
C SER A 87 17.36 3.51 5.14
N LEU A 88 18.25 3.75 4.16
CA LEU A 88 17.87 3.80 2.75
C LEU A 88 18.07 2.44 2.06
N PRO A 89 17.09 1.94 1.31
CA PRO A 89 17.28 0.79 0.44
C PRO A 89 18.03 1.21 -0.82
N PHE A 90 19.11 0.53 -1.17
CA PHE A 90 19.86 0.75 -2.42
C PHE A 90 20.62 -0.49 -2.88
N PRO A 91 21.05 -0.57 -4.18
CA PRO A 91 21.68 -1.76 -4.71
C PRO A 91 23.10 -1.95 -4.18
N ASN A 92 23.61 -3.18 -4.31
CA ASN A 92 25.00 -3.50 -3.95
C ASN A 92 26.02 -2.67 -4.74
N GLY A 93 27.06 -2.21 -4.08
CA GLY A 93 28.20 -1.52 -4.68
C GLY A 93 28.76 -0.43 -3.77
N LYS A 94 30.09 -0.24 -3.80
CA LYS A 94 30.74 0.85 -3.05
C LYS A 94 30.42 2.23 -3.65
N ASN A 95 30.28 2.27 -4.98
CA ASN A 95 29.93 3.49 -5.70
C ASN A 95 28.45 3.42 -6.06
N GLN A 96 27.70 4.45 -5.70
CA GLN A 96 26.28 4.59 -5.94
C GLN A 96 26.03 5.82 -6.80
N LYS A 97 25.15 5.68 -7.77
CA LYS A 97 24.62 6.78 -8.55
C LYS A 97 23.11 6.78 -8.36
N TRP A 98 22.63 7.76 -7.60
CA TRP A 98 21.21 7.93 -7.31
C TRP A 98 20.67 9.10 -8.10
N LYS A 99 19.42 9.02 -8.46
CA LYS A 99 18.69 10.15 -9.02
C LYS A 99 17.98 10.90 -7.92
N PHE A 100 17.87 12.21 -8.04
CA PHE A 100 17.17 13.00 -7.05
C PHE A 100 16.53 14.25 -7.66
N LYS A 101 15.59 14.82 -6.94
CA LYS A 101 15.10 16.18 -7.14
C LYS A 101 14.82 16.83 -5.80
N ILE A 102 15.07 18.14 -5.71
CA ILE A 102 14.68 18.94 -4.56
C ILE A 102 13.27 19.46 -4.81
N PHE A 103 12.44 19.32 -3.80
CA PHE A 103 11.06 19.80 -3.79
C PHE A 103 10.92 20.87 -2.73
N ARG A 104 10.26 21.96 -3.06
CA ARG A 104 9.88 23.00 -2.13
C ARG A 104 8.47 23.46 -2.42
N LYS A 105 7.63 23.47 -1.39
CA LYS A 105 6.32 24.09 -1.45
C LYS A 105 6.26 25.22 -0.43
N TYR A 106 5.76 26.37 -0.85
CA TYR A 106 5.46 27.48 0.04
C TYR A 106 4.16 28.16 -0.42
N ILE A 107 3.23 28.37 0.50
CA ILE A 107 1.90 28.93 0.24
C ILE A 107 1.27 28.27 -1.01
N ASP A 108 1.34 28.93 -2.15
CA ASP A 108 0.67 28.58 -3.40
C ASP A 108 1.64 28.10 -4.49
N TYR A 109 2.92 28.02 -4.15
CA TYR A 109 3.98 27.71 -5.10
C TYR A 109 4.65 26.38 -4.76
N GLU A 110 4.79 25.58 -5.79
CA GLU A 110 5.57 24.36 -5.77
C GLU A 110 6.74 24.51 -6.74
N LEU A 111 7.95 24.31 -6.22
CA LEU A 111 9.18 24.37 -6.97
C LEU A 111 9.88 23.02 -6.93
N SER A 112 10.37 22.58 -8.06
CA SER A 112 11.17 21.37 -8.19
C SER A 112 12.46 21.66 -8.94
N SER A 113 13.56 21.04 -8.55
CA SER A 113 14.84 21.16 -9.25
C SER A 113 14.83 20.53 -10.65
N SER A 114 13.94 19.55 -10.88
CA SER A 114 13.74 18.91 -12.16
C SER A 114 12.38 19.27 -12.73
N ARG A 115 12.34 19.66 -14.00
CA ARG A 115 11.07 19.90 -14.72
C ARG A 115 10.43 18.56 -15.08
N GLU A 116 9.15 18.43 -14.78
CA GLU A 116 8.36 17.28 -15.21
C GLU A 116 7.79 17.54 -16.62
N ASP A 117 8.12 16.63 -17.54
CA ASP A 117 7.51 16.61 -18.87
C ASP A 117 6.10 16.01 -18.75
N ARG A 118 5.11 16.86 -18.94
CA ARG A 118 3.70 16.45 -18.90
C ARG A 118 3.34 15.47 -20.03
N ASP A 119 4.12 15.47 -21.09
CA ASP A 119 3.99 14.51 -22.20
C ASP A 119 4.72 13.21 -21.92
N ASN A 120 4.72 12.75 -20.65
CA ASN A 120 5.34 11.50 -20.21
C ASN A 120 4.52 10.82 -19.14
N SER A 121 4.09 9.58 -19.38
CA SER A 121 3.26 8.82 -18.45
C SER A 121 4.02 8.28 -17.22
N CYS A 122 5.35 8.24 -17.24
CA CYS A 122 6.15 7.84 -16.10
C CYS A 122 6.63 9.05 -15.29
N VAL A 123 5.81 9.56 -14.38
CA VAL A 123 6.17 10.70 -13.51
C VAL A 123 7.41 10.41 -12.66
N THR A 124 7.51 9.19 -12.14
CA THR A 124 8.61 8.78 -11.27
C THR A 124 9.93 8.48 -12.00
N CYS A 125 9.93 8.50 -13.34
CA CYS A 125 11.15 8.27 -14.15
C CYS A 125 11.88 9.57 -14.53
N GLN A 126 11.34 10.74 -14.14
CA GLN A 126 11.76 12.04 -14.66
C GLN A 126 12.64 12.78 -13.65
N PHE A 127 13.89 12.35 -13.54
CA PHE A 127 14.92 13.02 -12.75
C PHE A 127 16.06 13.44 -13.65
N GLU A 128 16.45 14.71 -13.58
CA GLU A 128 17.58 15.26 -14.33
C GLU A 128 18.88 15.19 -13.51
N ASP A 129 18.77 15.29 -12.19
CA ASP A 129 19.92 15.37 -11.30
C ASP A 129 20.38 14.01 -10.80
N ASP A 130 21.71 13.84 -10.68
CA ASP A 130 22.36 12.66 -10.16
C ASP A 130 23.25 13.01 -8.95
N ILE A 131 23.20 12.19 -7.90
CA ILE A 131 24.15 12.22 -6.78
C ILE A 131 25.09 11.01 -6.90
N LEU A 132 26.38 11.25 -6.83
CA LEU A 132 27.42 10.24 -6.85
C LEU A 132 27.99 10.07 -5.44
N PHE A 133 27.81 8.91 -4.85
CA PHE A 133 28.47 8.53 -3.61
C PHE A 133 29.59 7.53 -3.91
N ARG A 134 30.77 7.75 -3.34
CA ARG A 134 31.92 6.87 -3.50
C ARG A 134 32.32 6.25 -2.16
N ASP A 135 32.81 5.03 -2.24
CA ASP A 135 33.32 4.28 -1.08
C ASP A 135 32.37 4.22 0.12
N ILE A 136 31.05 4.07 -0.16
CA ILE A 136 30.08 3.91 0.92
C ILE A 136 30.44 2.69 1.73
N LYS A 137 30.76 2.90 3.01
CA LYS A 137 30.93 1.84 4.00
C LYS A 137 29.57 1.62 4.65
N ILE A 138 29.06 0.41 4.51
CA ILE A 138 27.86 -0.02 5.22
C ILE A 138 28.30 -1.21 6.04
N ASP A 139 28.25 -1.05 7.35
CA ASP A 139 28.42 -2.17 8.25
C ASP A 139 27.23 -3.12 8.08
N LYS A 140 27.53 -4.43 8.07
CA LYS A 140 26.45 -5.42 8.02
C LYS A 140 25.63 -5.28 9.30
N LYS A 141 24.35 -5.00 9.14
CA LYS A 141 23.45 -4.93 10.29
C LYS A 141 23.21 -6.34 10.80
N PHE A 142 23.48 -6.55 12.09
CA PHE A 142 23.15 -7.76 12.82
C PHE A 142 22.53 -7.35 14.14
N ASP A 143 21.23 -7.47 14.24
CA ASP A 143 20.50 -7.16 15.46
C ASP A 143 19.89 -8.44 16.00
N LEU A 144 20.27 -8.80 17.22
CA LEU A 144 19.67 -9.89 17.96
C LEU A 144 19.04 -9.32 19.23
N ILE A 145 17.72 -9.36 19.31
CA ILE A 145 16.96 -8.73 20.38
C ILE A 145 16.14 -9.78 21.12
N PRO A 146 16.67 -10.36 22.22
CA PRO A 146 15.86 -11.15 23.15
C PRO A 146 14.99 -10.22 23.99
N TYR A 147 13.77 -10.64 24.34
CA TYR A 147 12.87 -9.90 25.21
C TYR A 147 12.02 -10.83 26.06
N ILE A 148 11.58 -10.30 27.20
CA ILE A 148 10.64 -10.93 28.11
C ILE A 148 9.51 -9.94 28.35
N THR A 149 8.28 -10.38 28.19
CA THR A 149 7.10 -9.59 28.50
C THR A 149 6.22 -10.28 29.53
N SER A 150 5.55 -9.49 30.36
CA SER A 150 4.60 -9.98 31.36
C SER A 150 3.32 -9.19 31.23
N SER A 151 2.20 -9.87 31.09
CA SER A 151 0.88 -9.25 30.99
C SER A 151 -0.09 -9.81 32.02
N ILE A 152 -0.99 -8.97 32.48
CA ILE A 152 -2.14 -9.31 33.32
C ILE A 152 -3.37 -8.63 32.74
N GLU A 153 -4.41 -9.39 32.52
CA GLU A 153 -5.68 -8.89 32.00
C GLU A 153 -6.69 -8.72 33.12
N GLY A 154 -7.38 -7.60 33.16
CA GLY A 154 -8.48 -7.34 34.11
C GLY A 154 -9.82 -7.24 33.39
N SER A 155 -10.78 -8.07 33.72
CA SER A 155 -12.15 -7.99 33.22
C SER A 155 -13.07 -7.42 34.32
N LYS A 156 -13.85 -6.38 33.98
CA LYS A 156 -14.83 -5.80 34.89
C LYS A 156 -16.11 -6.61 34.81
N ASN A 157 -16.52 -7.17 35.95
CA ASN A 157 -17.82 -7.82 36.04
C ASN A 157 -18.93 -6.74 36.15
N SER A 158 -19.90 -6.79 35.25
CA SER A 158 -21.00 -5.83 35.17
C SER A 158 -21.99 -5.94 36.37
N VAL A 159 -22.01 -7.08 37.06
CA VAL A 159 -22.98 -7.35 38.15
C VAL A 159 -22.50 -6.77 39.49
N ASP A 160 -21.23 -6.98 39.84
CA ASP A 160 -20.66 -6.56 41.13
C ASP A 160 -19.64 -5.43 41.03
N ASN A 161 -19.42 -4.91 39.85
CA ASN A 161 -18.52 -3.80 39.55
C ASN A 161 -17.05 -4.06 39.96
N LYS A 162 -16.68 -5.33 40.20
CA LYS A 162 -15.33 -5.75 40.57
C LYS A 162 -14.49 -6.09 39.33
N ILE A 163 -13.21 -5.80 39.42
CA ILE A 163 -12.23 -6.18 38.39
C ILE A 163 -11.62 -7.53 38.80
N ASN A 164 -11.80 -8.54 37.95
CA ASN A 164 -11.17 -9.84 38.10
C ASN A 164 -9.93 -9.88 37.24
N TYR A 165 -8.78 -10.14 37.84
CA TYR A 165 -7.51 -10.24 37.15
C TYR A 165 -7.21 -11.68 36.75
N SER A 166 -6.70 -11.86 35.52
CA SER A 166 -6.15 -13.14 35.06
C SER A 166 -4.85 -13.49 35.80
N LYS A 167 -4.37 -14.70 35.63
CA LYS A 167 -3.00 -15.04 36.02
C LYS A 167 -2.01 -14.25 35.14
N VAL A 168 -0.86 -13.88 35.72
CA VAL A 168 0.24 -13.27 34.96
C VAL A 168 0.67 -14.23 33.86
N LYS A 169 0.67 -13.76 32.63
CA LYS A 169 1.20 -14.46 31.47
C LYS A 169 2.59 -13.89 31.17
N ASN A 170 3.61 -14.75 31.18
CA ASN A 170 4.96 -14.39 30.78
C ASN A 170 5.23 -14.93 29.39
N ASN A 171 5.78 -14.09 28.53
CA ASN A 171 6.19 -14.45 27.18
C ASN A 171 7.67 -14.14 26.98
N ILE A 172 8.41 -15.09 26.39
CA ILE A 172 9.81 -14.93 26.02
C ILE A 172 9.89 -14.99 24.50
N GLY A 173 10.54 -14.02 23.90
CA GLY A 173 10.67 -13.94 22.46
C GLY A 173 12.06 -13.51 22.02
N LEU A 174 12.28 -13.62 20.72
CA LEU A 174 13.54 -13.31 20.07
C LEU A 174 13.27 -12.70 18.68
N SER A 175 13.91 -11.58 18.39
CA SER A 175 13.97 -11.01 17.04
C SER A 175 15.40 -11.02 16.55
N LEU A 176 15.60 -11.47 15.31
CA LEU A 176 16.85 -11.41 14.57
C LEU A 176 16.62 -10.61 13.29
N ASN A 177 17.46 -9.62 13.04
CA ASN A 177 17.51 -8.91 11.78
C ASN A 177 18.96 -8.87 11.29
N THR A 178 19.23 -9.44 10.13
CA THR A 178 20.58 -9.46 9.57
C THR A 178 20.60 -9.24 8.06
N GLU A 179 21.62 -8.56 7.61
CA GLU A 179 21.93 -8.41 6.21
C GLU A 179 22.90 -9.49 5.75
N LEU A 180 22.38 -10.49 5.02
CA LEU A 180 23.20 -11.53 4.40
C LEU A 180 24.05 -10.95 3.26
N SER A 181 23.49 -9.98 2.53
CA SER A 181 24.20 -9.14 1.57
C SER A 181 23.51 -7.76 1.51
N LYS A 182 24.08 -6.78 0.80
CA LYS A 182 23.50 -5.44 0.67
C LYS A 182 22.11 -5.40 0.03
N SER A 183 21.72 -6.44 -0.68
CA SER A 183 20.39 -6.56 -1.28
C SER A 183 19.52 -7.64 -0.64
N LEU A 184 20.10 -8.49 0.21
CA LEU A 184 19.41 -9.63 0.81
C LEU A 184 19.42 -9.49 2.33
N SER A 185 18.26 -9.33 2.93
CA SER A 185 18.05 -9.34 4.37
C SER A 185 17.25 -10.57 4.82
N LEU A 186 17.56 -11.03 6.02
CA LEU A 186 16.86 -12.09 6.73
C LEU A 186 16.35 -11.52 8.04
N GLU A 187 15.07 -11.68 8.29
CA GLU A 187 14.43 -11.35 9.56
C GLU A 187 13.72 -12.58 10.12
N LEU A 188 13.91 -12.81 11.40
CA LEU A 188 13.29 -13.89 12.16
C LEU A 188 12.63 -13.31 13.39
N ALA A 189 11.43 -13.75 13.69
CA ALA A 189 10.72 -13.43 14.93
C ALA A 189 10.16 -14.71 15.56
N ILE A 190 10.44 -14.91 16.84
CA ILE A 190 9.92 -16.01 17.66
C ILE A 190 9.14 -15.39 18.82
N ASN A 191 7.88 -15.77 18.96
CA ASN A 191 6.93 -15.18 19.91
C ASN A 191 7.01 -13.65 19.96
N PRO A 192 6.90 -12.93 18.80
CA PRO A 192 7.06 -11.49 18.77
C PRO A 192 6.02 -10.80 19.66
N ASP A 193 6.49 -9.82 20.42
CA ASP A 193 5.60 -8.95 21.18
C ASP A 193 5.34 -7.65 20.40
N PHE A 194 4.11 -7.46 19.99
CA PHE A 194 3.66 -6.26 19.31
C PHE A 194 2.86 -5.31 20.25
N SER A 195 2.88 -5.54 21.56
CA SER A 195 2.14 -4.73 22.54
C SER A 195 2.62 -3.27 22.60
N GLN A 196 3.86 -3.00 22.18
CA GLN A 196 4.43 -1.64 22.12
C GLN A 196 4.02 -0.89 20.85
N VAL A 197 3.42 -1.58 19.88
CA VAL A 197 2.91 -0.93 18.66
C VAL A 197 1.67 -0.12 19.07
N GLU A 198 1.63 1.16 18.70
CA GLU A 198 0.48 2.01 18.96
C GLU A 198 -0.83 1.31 18.56
N ALA A 199 -1.80 1.32 19.47
CA ALA A 199 -3.14 0.84 19.15
C ALA A 199 -3.66 1.57 17.91
N ASP A 200 -4.38 0.84 17.07
CA ASP A 200 -5.00 1.45 15.89
C ASP A 200 -5.95 2.58 16.35
N VAL A 201 -5.99 3.64 15.54
CA VAL A 201 -7.00 4.68 15.73
C VAL A 201 -8.35 3.99 15.71
N THR A 202 -9.18 4.24 16.72
CA THR A 202 -10.51 3.67 16.82
C THR A 202 -11.30 4.04 15.57
N GLN A 203 -11.46 3.08 14.66
CA GLN A 203 -12.37 3.22 13.54
C GLN A 203 -13.75 2.83 14.03
N ILE A 204 -14.75 3.67 13.76
CA ILE A 204 -16.13 3.37 14.12
C ILE A 204 -16.64 2.33 13.12
N ASP A 205 -16.62 1.08 13.53
CA ASP A 205 -17.09 -0.07 12.75
C ASP A 205 -18.63 -0.27 12.87
N ALA A 206 -19.28 0.61 13.62
CA ALA A 206 -20.72 0.55 13.79
C ALA A 206 -21.43 0.77 12.45
N ASN A 207 -22.16 -0.24 11.99
CA ASN A 207 -22.94 -0.28 10.76
C ASN A 207 -22.18 -0.43 9.43
N SER A 208 -20.91 -0.87 9.43
CA SER A 208 -20.24 -1.24 8.19
C SER A 208 -20.65 -2.65 7.76
N ALA A 209 -21.18 -2.78 6.53
CA ALA A 209 -21.45 -4.09 5.92
C ALA A 209 -20.17 -4.82 5.50
N PHE A 210 -19.06 -4.11 5.40
CA PHE A 210 -17.77 -4.65 4.97
C PHE A 210 -16.69 -4.43 6.03
N SER A 211 -15.81 -5.42 6.19
CA SER A 211 -14.65 -5.33 7.08
C SER A 211 -13.73 -4.17 6.68
N LEU A 212 -13.14 -3.52 7.67
CA LEU A 212 -12.25 -2.39 7.48
C LEU A 212 -10.78 -2.84 7.40
N SER A 213 -10.02 -2.20 6.52
CA SER A 213 -8.57 -2.40 6.42
C SER A 213 -7.84 -1.46 7.37
N TYR A 214 -6.90 -1.99 8.13
CA TYR A 214 -6.05 -1.23 9.05
C TYR A 214 -4.62 -1.14 8.51
N PRO A 215 -3.95 0.00 8.62
CA PRO A 215 -2.55 0.14 8.23
C PRO A 215 -1.65 -0.76 9.09
N GLU A 216 -0.60 -1.31 8.51
CA GLU A 216 0.38 -2.12 9.24
C GLU A 216 1.31 -1.20 10.03
N LYS A 217 1.45 -1.46 11.33
CA LYS A 217 2.35 -0.70 12.22
C LYS A 217 3.46 -1.58 12.81
N ARG A 218 3.38 -2.90 12.68
CA ARG A 218 4.38 -3.83 13.20
C ARG A 218 5.62 -3.80 12.32
N PRO A 219 6.83 -3.42 12.84
CA PRO A 219 8.02 -3.18 12.04
C PRO A 219 8.44 -4.40 11.20
N PHE A 220 8.28 -5.62 11.74
CA PHE A 220 8.57 -6.85 11.03
C PHE A 220 7.78 -6.98 9.71
N PHE A 221 6.53 -6.55 9.69
CA PHE A 221 5.65 -6.69 8.52
C PHE A 221 5.70 -5.49 7.56
N ASN A 222 6.23 -4.33 7.98
CA ASN A 222 6.28 -3.12 7.14
C ASN A 222 7.33 -3.19 6.04
N LYS A 223 8.50 -3.71 6.35
CA LYS A 223 9.63 -3.70 5.42
C LYS A 223 9.41 -4.65 4.24
N GLY A 224 9.44 -4.11 3.02
CA GLY A 224 9.33 -4.86 1.76
C GLY A 224 7.90 -5.19 1.30
N THR A 225 6.87 -4.65 1.94
CA THR A 225 5.47 -4.89 1.56
C THR A 225 5.08 -4.23 0.23
N ASP A 226 5.80 -3.20 -0.18
CA ASP A 226 5.65 -2.56 -1.50
C ASP A 226 5.75 -3.56 -2.66
N ILE A 227 6.55 -4.61 -2.50
CA ILE A 227 6.71 -5.66 -3.53
C ILE A 227 5.43 -6.49 -3.67
N LEU A 228 4.64 -6.63 -2.61
CA LEU A 228 3.47 -7.51 -2.54
C LEU A 228 2.21 -6.88 -3.15
N LYS A 229 2.20 -5.57 -3.35
CA LYS A 229 1.08 -4.87 -3.96
C LYS A 229 0.94 -5.23 -5.44
N LEU A 230 -0.27 -5.54 -5.87
CA LEU A 230 -0.65 -5.66 -7.26
C LEU A 230 -1.01 -4.29 -7.86
N ASN A 231 -1.36 -4.25 -9.14
CA ASN A 231 -1.73 -3.00 -9.80
C ASN A 231 -3.13 -2.52 -9.39
N ASN A 232 -4.04 -3.46 -9.06
CA ASN A 232 -5.37 -3.14 -8.57
C ASN A 232 -5.45 -3.30 -7.05
N PRO A 233 -5.80 -2.23 -6.30
CA PRO A 233 -5.91 -2.27 -4.84
C PRO A 233 -7.04 -3.15 -4.29
N ASP A 234 -8.10 -3.42 -5.08
CA ASP A 234 -9.20 -4.30 -4.64
C ASP A 234 -8.83 -5.79 -4.64
N LEU A 235 -7.78 -6.15 -5.39
CA LEU A 235 -7.23 -7.49 -5.45
C LEU A 235 -6.00 -7.57 -4.54
N GLN A 236 -6.20 -7.60 -3.22
CA GLN A 236 -5.10 -7.66 -2.24
C GLN A 236 -4.81 -9.11 -1.85
N PRO A 237 -3.87 -9.80 -2.51
CA PRO A 237 -3.54 -11.19 -2.23
C PRO A 237 -2.76 -11.38 -0.93
N PHE A 238 -2.20 -10.31 -0.39
CA PHE A 238 -1.51 -10.28 0.89
C PHE A 238 -1.96 -9.08 1.72
N TYR A 239 -2.27 -9.34 2.97
CA TYR A 239 -2.55 -8.37 4.01
C TYR A 239 -1.86 -8.82 5.29
N SER A 240 -0.90 -8.05 5.77
CA SER A 240 -0.04 -8.46 6.88
C SER A 240 -0.80 -8.77 8.18
N ARG A 241 -1.92 -8.06 8.41
CA ARG A 241 -2.77 -8.28 9.59
C ARG A 241 -3.64 -9.54 9.48
N SER A 242 -3.62 -10.25 8.35
CA SER A 242 -4.14 -11.61 8.28
C SER A 242 -3.28 -12.59 9.10
N ILE A 243 -2.03 -12.23 9.43
CA ILE A 243 -1.16 -12.93 10.39
C ILE A 243 -1.25 -12.16 11.69
N ASN A 244 -2.07 -12.66 12.63
CA ASN A 244 -2.46 -11.89 13.81
C ASN A 244 -1.55 -12.14 15.03
N ASP A 245 -1.35 -13.42 15.39
CA ASP A 245 -0.57 -13.85 16.58
C ASP A 245 0.53 -14.86 16.17
N PRO A 246 1.58 -14.41 15.47
CA PRO A 246 2.62 -15.32 14.99
C PRO A 246 3.50 -15.80 16.13
N VAL A 247 3.59 -17.12 16.32
CA VAL A 247 4.57 -17.76 17.20
C VAL A 247 5.95 -17.77 16.57
N PHE A 248 5.97 -17.86 15.25
CA PHE A 248 7.18 -17.90 14.43
C PHE A 248 6.92 -17.15 13.13
N ALA A 249 7.85 -16.32 12.74
CA ALA A 249 7.86 -15.69 11.43
C ALA A 249 9.27 -15.54 10.89
N LEU A 250 9.47 -15.95 9.65
CA LEU A 250 10.71 -15.83 8.89
C LEU A 250 10.45 -15.01 7.65
N LYS A 251 11.27 -13.99 7.39
CA LYS A 251 11.20 -13.17 6.20
C LYS A 251 12.54 -13.06 5.50
N LEU A 252 12.55 -13.31 4.19
CA LEU A 252 13.68 -13.05 3.30
C LEU A 252 13.28 -11.97 2.30
N LEU A 253 14.08 -10.93 2.19
CA LEU A 253 13.86 -9.83 1.26
C LEU A 253 15.12 -9.58 0.44
N ASN A 254 15.01 -9.73 -0.88
CA ASN A 254 16.05 -9.33 -1.83
C ASN A 254 15.56 -8.19 -2.71
N GLN A 255 16.28 -7.07 -2.72
CA GLN A 255 15.98 -5.88 -3.51
C GLN A 255 17.16 -5.58 -4.46
N GLY A 256 17.24 -6.33 -5.56
CA GLY A 256 18.26 -6.13 -6.58
C GLY A 256 17.83 -5.18 -7.70
N LYS A 257 18.80 -4.72 -8.51
CA LYS A 257 18.54 -3.85 -9.67
C LYS A 257 17.64 -4.47 -10.74
N LYS A 258 17.74 -5.78 -10.97
CA LYS A 258 17.02 -6.49 -12.03
C LYS A 258 15.88 -7.36 -11.55
N SER A 259 15.84 -7.68 -10.26
CA SER A 259 14.81 -8.53 -9.67
C SER A 259 14.65 -8.25 -8.19
N ARG A 260 13.46 -8.53 -7.69
CA ARG A 260 13.11 -8.49 -6.27
C ARG A 260 12.50 -9.81 -5.88
N LEU A 261 12.80 -10.25 -4.66
CA LEU A 261 12.25 -11.46 -4.07
C LEU A 261 11.79 -11.13 -2.65
N PHE A 262 10.60 -11.55 -2.31
CA PHE A 262 10.09 -11.56 -0.94
C PHE A 262 9.61 -12.97 -0.63
N TYR A 263 10.03 -13.50 0.49
CA TYR A 263 9.52 -14.74 1.05
C TYR A 263 9.19 -14.54 2.52
N LEU A 264 8.00 -14.93 2.92
CA LEU A 264 7.53 -14.93 4.31
C LEU A 264 6.95 -16.29 4.64
N SER A 265 7.35 -16.84 5.77
CA SER A 265 6.75 -18.04 6.36
C SER A 265 6.38 -17.75 7.81
N SER A 266 5.18 -18.10 8.24
CA SER A 266 4.71 -17.84 9.60
C SER A 266 3.82 -18.95 10.12
N LEU A 267 3.97 -19.26 11.41
CA LEU A 267 3.05 -20.05 12.19
C LEU A 267 2.22 -19.10 13.05
N ASP A 268 0.94 -18.97 12.76
CA ASP A 268 0.01 -18.05 13.40
C ASP A 268 -0.94 -18.83 14.33
N ASN A 269 -1.09 -18.36 15.56
CA ASN A 269 -1.99 -19.01 16.56
C ASN A 269 -3.45 -18.59 16.39
N ASN A 270 -3.67 -17.39 15.85
CA ASN A 270 -5.01 -16.81 15.75
C ASN A 270 -5.17 -16.20 14.35
N SER A 271 -5.77 -16.98 13.46
CA SER A 271 -5.92 -16.65 12.05
C SER A 271 -7.27 -15.97 11.81
N PRO A 272 -7.34 -14.69 11.45
CA PRO A 272 -8.59 -14.10 10.98
C PRO A 272 -9.02 -14.78 9.68
N TYR A 273 -10.32 -15.05 9.57
CA TYR A 273 -10.93 -15.63 8.38
C TYR A 273 -11.92 -14.62 7.79
N LEU A 274 -11.71 -14.22 6.54
CA LEU A 274 -12.52 -13.23 5.87
C LEU A 274 -13.13 -13.79 4.59
N ILE A 275 -14.45 -13.77 4.49
CA ILE A 275 -15.19 -14.13 3.29
C ILE A 275 -15.69 -12.85 2.62
N ALA A 276 -15.28 -12.65 1.37
CA ALA A 276 -15.84 -11.60 0.52
C ALA A 276 -17.27 -11.94 0.11
N GLY A 277 -18.11 -10.94 -0.01
CA GLY A 277 -19.45 -11.06 -0.54
C GLY A 277 -19.82 -9.88 -1.44
N ARG A 278 -20.99 -9.95 -2.08
CA ARG A 278 -21.51 -8.87 -2.91
C ARG A 278 -21.88 -7.65 -2.08
N ASP A 279 -22.70 -7.85 -1.03
CA ASP A 279 -23.34 -6.79 -0.25
C ASP A 279 -22.73 -6.62 1.13
N ARG A 280 -22.01 -7.61 1.62
CA ARG A 280 -21.25 -7.59 2.88
C ARG A 280 -20.09 -8.56 2.86
N SER A 281 -19.16 -8.41 3.78
CA SER A 281 -18.16 -9.41 4.10
C SER A 281 -18.46 -10.09 5.43
N TYR A 282 -17.91 -11.30 5.61
CA TYR A 282 -18.08 -12.10 6.82
C TYR A 282 -16.73 -12.33 7.45
N PHE A 283 -16.67 -12.17 8.76
CA PHE A 283 -15.43 -12.30 9.52
C PHE A 283 -15.58 -13.36 10.59
N GLY A 284 -14.54 -14.17 10.76
CA GLY A 284 -14.42 -15.17 11.81
C GLY A 284 -13.02 -15.19 12.39
N GLU A 285 -12.92 -15.62 13.65
CA GLU A 285 -11.64 -15.85 14.31
C GLU A 285 -11.31 -17.33 14.26
N GLY A 286 -10.31 -17.66 13.47
CA GLY A 286 -9.79 -19.01 13.35
C GLY A 286 -8.74 -19.34 14.40
N LYS A 287 -8.23 -20.57 14.32
CA LYS A 287 -7.17 -21.08 15.19
C LYS A 287 -5.82 -21.02 14.50
N LYS A 288 -4.93 -21.95 14.85
CA LYS A 288 -3.60 -22.05 14.27
C LYS A 288 -3.64 -22.25 12.77
N SER A 289 -2.72 -21.59 12.08
CA SER A 289 -2.46 -21.82 10.67
C SER A 289 -0.98 -21.64 10.33
N PHE A 290 -0.58 -22.27 9.23
CA PHE A 290 0.73 -22.09 8.63
C PHE A 290 0.60 -21.30 7.35
N VAL A 291 1.32 -20.18 7.25
CA VAL A 291 1.24 -19.23 6.15
C VAL A 291 2.57 -19.18 5.41
N ASN A 292 2.52 -19.17 4.06
CA ASN A 292 3.66 -18.82 3.24
C ASN A 292 3.27 -17.78 2.19
N VAL A 293 4.19 -16.86 1.91
CA VAL A 293 4.07 -15.86 0.86
C VAL A 293 5.36 -15.84 0.07
N LEU A 294 5.25 -16.01 -1.23
CA LEU A 294 6.37 -15.91 -2.16
C LEU A 294 6.05 -14.86 -3.22
N ARG A 295 6.92 -13.90 -3.38
CA ARG A 295 6.83 -12.87 -4.41
C ARG A 295 8.13 -12.78 -5.17
N TYR A 296 8.07 -12.85 -6.49
CA TYR A 296 9.17 -12.55 -7.38
C TYR A 296 8.77 -11.49 -8.39
N GLN A 297 9.60 -10.49 -8.58
CA GLN A 297 9.44 -9.47 -9.62
C GLN A 297 10.69 -9.39 -10.48
N ARG A 298 10.52 -9.47 -11.78
CA ARG A 298 11.53 -9.11 -12.77
C ARG A 298 11.33 -7.66 -13.18
N LEU A 299 12.37 -6.88 -13.00
CA LEU A 299 12.40 -5.48 -13.34
C LEU A 299 12.95 -5.35 -14.78
N LEU A 300 12.21 -4.66 -15.62
CA LEU A 300 12.52 -4.43 -17.03
C LEU A 300 12.93 -2.96 -17.20
N ASN A 301 13.35 -2.60 -18.42
CA ASN A 301 13.69 -1.22 -18.71
C ASN A 301 12.46 -0.30 -18.70
N ASN A 302 12.67 1.01 -18.67
CA ASN A 302 11.64 2.05 -18.74
C ASN A 302 10.55 1.93 -17.66
N GLY A 303 10.93 1.52 -16.44
CA GLY A 303 9.96 1.39 -15.33
C GLY A 303 9.00 0.20 -15.46
N SER A 304 9.14 -0.63 -16.49
CA SER A 304 8.32 -1.84 -16.67
C SER A 304 8.70 -2.95 -15.71
N LYS A 305 7.74 -3.80 -15.36
CA LYS A 305 7.95 -4.97 -14.49
C LYS A 305 6.97 -6.08 -14.83
N ILE A 306 7.34 -7.31 -14.50
CA ILE A 306 6.46 -8.48 -14.46
C ILE A 306 6.71 -9.21 -13.15
N GLY A 307 5.67 -9.78 -12.58
CA GLY A 307 5.74 -10.42 -11.28
C GLY A 307 4.93 -11.70 -11.18
N PHE A 308 5.33 -12.52 -10.22
CA PHE A 308 4.60 -13.71 -9.77
C PHE A 308 4.45 -13.60 -8.24
N LEU A 309 3.25 -13.89 -7.73
CA LEU A 309 2.96 -13.97 -6.30
C LEU A 309 2.22 -15.27 -6.00
N SER A 310 2.61 -15.91 -4.90
CA SER A 310 1.88 -17.04 -4.33
C SER A 310 1.68 -16.79 -2.84
N THR A 311 0.46 -16.99 -2.37
CA THR A 311 0.15 -17.05 -0.93
C THR A 311 -0.52 -18.37 -0.63
N THR A 312 -0.15 -18.99 0.49
CA THR A 312 -0.77 -20.24 0.96
C THR A 312 -1.04 -20.14 2.45
N ARG A 313 -2.19 -20.64 2.87
CA ARG A 313 -2.55 -20.84 4.27
C ARG A 313 -3.11 -22.24 4.46
N HIS A 314 -2.60 -22.95 5.44
CA HIS A 314 -3.09 -24.25 5.88
C HIS A 314 -3.58 -24.12 7.32
N TYR A 315 -4.83 -24.47 7.56
CA TYR A 315 -5.46 -24.36 8.88
C TYR A 315 -5.23 -25.63 9.70
N ASP A 316 -4.98 -25.48 10.98
CA ASP A 316 -4.94 -26.59 11.93
C ASP A 316 -6.35 -27.18 12.05
N GLY A 317 -6.47 -28.48 11.81
CA GLY A 317 -7.77 -29.16 11.76
C GLY A 317 -8.39 -29.29 10.34
N GLY A 318 -7.67 -28.88 9.31
CA GLY A 318 -8.05 -29.04 7.90
C GLY A 318 -8.44 -27.72 7.24
N GLY A 319 -8.56 -27.78 5.90
CA GLY A 319 -8.81 -26.62 5.05
C GLY A 319 -7.53 -25.91 4.63
N TYR A 320 -7.59 -25.26 3.49
CA TYR A 320 -6.49 -24.46 2.95
C TYR A 320 -6.97 -23.37 2.00
N GLY A 321 -6.20 -22.30 1.88
CA GLY A 321 -6.33 -21.29 0.85
C GLY A 321 -5.01 -21.08 0.13
N ASN A 322 -5.00 -21.36 -1.19
CA ASN A 322 -3.86 -21.11 -2.06
C ASN A 322 -4.26 -20.07 -3.10
N LEU A 323 -3.41 -19.08 -3.30
CA LEU A 323 -3.62 -18.05 -4.31
C LEU A 323 -2.34 -17.87 -5.13
N PHE A 324 -2.50 -17.76 -6.43
CA PHE A 324 -1.44 -17.50 -7.39
C PHE A 324 -1.80 -16.30 -8.23
N ALA A 325 -0.85 -15.38 -8.41
CA ALA A 325 -1.04 -14.19 -9.21
C ALA A 325 0.14 -13.95 -10.16
N ILE A 326 -0.17 -13.48 -11.36
CA ILE A 326 0.79 -12.92 -12.31
C ILE A 326 0.35 -11.49 -12.57
N ASP A 327 1.28 -10.55 -12.46
CA ASP A 327 1.03 -9.13 -12.69
C ASP A 327 2.09 -8.52 -13.60
N GLY A 328 1.73 -7.44 -14.24
CA GLY A 328 2.62 -6.70 -15.10
C GLY A 328 2.29 -5.21 -15.17
N LEU A 329 3.32 -4.41 -15.34
CA LEU A 329 3.23 -2.99 -15.66
C LEU A 329 4.23 -2.72 -16.78
N PHE A 330 3.74 -2.27 -17.94
CA PHE A 330 4.54 -2.07 -19.13
C PHE A 330 4.41 -0.64 -19.64
N GLN A 331 5.53 0.03 -19.80
CA GLN A 331 5.64 1.28 -20.53
C GLN A 331 5.76 0.95 -22.01
N LEU A 332 4.64 0.95 -22.74
CA LEU A 332 4.59 0.57 -24.17
C LEU A 332 5.22 1.64 -25.06
N THR A 333 4.91 2.90 -24.76
CA THR A 333 5.51 4.09 -25.38
C THR A 333 5.76 5.14 -24.30
N LYS A 334 6.35 6.28 -24.64
CA LYS A 334 6.50 7.42 -23.71
C LYS A 334 5.17 7.79 -23.01
N ASN A 335 4.06 7.65 -23.73
CA ASN A 335 2.76 8.14 -23.30
C ASN A 335 1.78 7.03 -22.89
N ILE A 336 2.03 5.77 -23.25
CA ILE A 336 1.07 4.68 -23.09
C ILE A 336 1.63 3.63 -22.14
N ARG A 337 0.82 3.27 -21.13
CA ARG A 337 1.11 2.26 -20.14
C ARG A 337 0.00 1.22 -20.07
N LEU A 338 0.40 -0.03 -19.97
CA LEU A 338 -0.46 -1.18 -19.75
C LEU A 338 -0.15 -1.79 -18.39
N SER A 339 -1.16 -2.08 -17.60
CA SER A 339 -1.04 -2.89 -16.39
C SER A 339 -2.06 -4.03 -16.40
N PHE A 340 -1.72 -5.13 -15.76
CA PHE A 340 -2.65 -6.23 -15.56
C PHE A 340 -2.32 -7.02 -14.30
N ASP A 341 -3.34 -7.66 -13.73
CA ASP A 341 -3.26 -8.65 -12.68
C ASP A 341 -4.15 -9.84 -13.08
N ILE A 342 -3.62 -11.05 -12.99
CA ILE A 342 -4.35 -12.30 -13.24
C ILE A 342 -4.16 -13.17 -12.02
N ILE A 343 -5.25 -13.53 -11.36
CA ILE A 343 -5.24 -14.24 -10.09
C ILE A 343 -6.10 -15.48 -10.18
N LYS A 344 -5.62 -16.54 -9.56
CA LYS A 344 -6.34 -17.79 -9.34
C LYS A 344 -6.24 -18.17 -7.86
N ASN A 345 -7.38 -18.42 -7.22
CA ASN A 345 -7.41 -19.04 -5.90
C ASN A 345 -7.97 -20.46 -5.94
N LEU A 346 -7.47 -21.30 -5.05
CA LEU A 346 -7.90 -22.69 -4.80
C LEU A 346 -8.09 -22.83 -3.30
N ASN A 347 -9.32 -23.08 -2.87
CA ASN A 347 -9.67 -23.12 -1.46
C ASN A 347 -10.42 -24.39 -1.10
N GLU A 348 -10.17 -24.89 0.09
CA GLU A 348 -10.96 -25.84 0.82
C GLU A 348 -11.22 -25.25 2.22
N GLU A 349 -12.46 -25.11 2.59
CA GLU A 349 -12.82 -24.54 3.90
C GLU A 349 -12.47 -25.49 5.04
N PRO A 350 -12.02 -24.96 6.18
CA PRO A 350 -11.99 -25.76 7.40
C PRO A 350 -13.41 -26.08 7.84
N VAL A 351 -13.64 -27.27 8.39
CA VAL A 351 -14.94 -27.61 9.02
C VAL A 351 -14.96 -27.01 10.42
N ASN A 352 -15.63 -25.88 10.60
CA ASN A 352 -15.63 -25.16 11.86
C ASN A 352 -16.81 -24.17 11.97
N ASN A 353 -17.03 -23.63 13.18
CA ASN A 353 -18.07 -22.66 13.50
C ASN A 353 -17.53 -21.25 13.75
N TRP A 354 -16.48 -20.84 13.03
CA TRP A 354 -15.88 -19.53 13.20
C TRP A 354 -16.75 -18.38 12.69
N ILE A 355 -17.67 -18.69 11.78
CA ILE A 355 -18.64 -17.73 11.25
C ILE A 355 -20.04 -18.24 11.56
N ASP A 356 -20.80 -17.42 12.27
CA ASP A 356 -22.20 -17.70 12.62
C ASP A 356 -23.12 -16.91 11.66
N SER A 357 -23.39 -17.52 10.48
CA SER A 357 -24.31 -16.97 9.50
C SER A 357 -24.88 -18.11 8.65
N ASP A 358 -26.16 -18.00 8.31
CA ASP A 358 -26.88 -18.92 7.40
C ASP A 358 -26.92 -18.37 5.95
N ASP A 359 -26.18 -17.33 5.65
CA ASP A 359 -26.14 -16.74 4.33
C ASP A 359 -25.46 -17.66 3.28
N TYR A 360 -25.79 -17.46 2.03
CA TYR A 360 -25.23 -18.15 0.89
C TYR A 360 -24.68 -17.16 -0.14
N PHE A 361 -23.63 -17.55 -0.83
CA PHE A 361 -23.15 -16.88 -2.02
C PHE A 361 -22.96 -17.89 -3.14
N ASN A 362 -23.60 -17.68 -4.29
CA ASN A 362 -23.47 -18.54 -5.47
C ASN A 362 -23.59 -20.06 -5.19
N ASN A 363 -24.58 -20.46 -4.38
CA ASN A 363 -24.83 -21.83 -3.89
C ASN A 363 -23.80 -22.40 -2.89
N TYR A 364 -22.84 -21.60 -2.45
CA TYR A 364 -21.94 -21.94 -1.35
C TYR A 364 -22.44 -21.34 -0.04
N SER A 365 -22.35 -22.08 1.04
CA SER A 365 -22.69 -21.54 2.36
C SER A 365 -21.60 -20.57 2.86
N VAL A 366 -21.97 -19.63 3.70
CA VAL A 366 -20.99 -18.84 4.45
C VAL A 366 -20.45 -19.61 5.65
N ARG A 367 -21.15 -20.67 6.06
CA ARG A 367 -20.68 -21.59 7.09
C ARG A 367 -19.46 -22.35 6.58
N LEU A 368 -18.50 -22.54 7.47
CA LEU A 368 -17.28 -23.29 7.14
C LEU A 368 -17.55 -24.78 7.30
N ASP A 369 -18.04 -25.43 6.26
CA ASP A 369 -18.49 -26.83 6.24
C ASP A 369 -17.64 -27.77 5.35
N GLY A 370 -16.49 -27.27 4.88
CA GLY A 370 -15.53 -28.06 4.10
C GLY A 370 -15.71 -27.95 2.59
N GLU A 371 -16.47 -26.98 2.11
CA GLU A 371 -16.67 -26.76 0.68
C GLU A 371 -15.35 -26.46 -0.05
N LYS A 372 -15.27 -26.95 -1.31
CA LYS A 372 -14.12 -26.71 -2.20
C LYS A 372 -14.53 -25.84 -3.35
N PHE A 373 -13.77 -24.78 -3.59
CA PHE A 373 -14.04 -23.90 -4.70
C PHE A 373 -12.76 -23.25 -5.21
N ASN A 374 -12.87 -22.70 -6.39
CA ASN A 374 -11.82 -21.89 -6.98
C ASN A 374 -12.42 -20.67 -7.67
N GLY A 375 -11.76 -19.54 -7.51
CA GLY A 375 -12.17 -18.29 -8.10
C GLY A 375 -11.05 -17.65 -8.91
N ASN A 376 -11.40 -16.59 -9.62
CA ASN A 376 -10.48 -15.84 -10.44
C ASN A 376 -10.62 -14.35 -10.13
N GLY A 377 -9.50 -13.63 -10.24
CA GLY A 377 -9.47 -12.18 -10.26
C GLY A 377 -8.68 -11.70 -11.47
N VAL A 378 -9.21 -10.75 -12.23
CA VAL A 378 -8.53 -10.17 -13.39
C VAL A 378 -8.68 -8.65 -13.33
N PHE A 379 -7.58 -7.98 -13.60
CA PHE A 379 -7.55 -6.54 -13.85
C PHE A 379 -6.73 -6.27 -15.09
N VAL A 380 -7.21 -5.33 -15.93
CA VAL A 380 -6.45 -4.78 -17.05
C VAL A 380 -6.70 -3.28 -17.08
N GLY A 381 -5.63 -2.51 -17.12
CA GLY A 381 -5.68 -1.05 -17.19
C GLY A 381 -4.77 -0.52 -18.30
N LEU A 382 -5.31 0.35 -19.13
CA LEU A 382 -4.57 1.06 -20.16
C LEU A 382 -4.67 2.56 -19.88
N SER A 383 -3.54 3.24 -19.78
CA SER A 383 -3.49 4.69 -19.62
C SER A 383 -2.67 5.33 -20.73
N ARG A 384 -3.13 6.52 -21.14
CA ARG A 384 -2.39 7.40 -22.05
C ARG A 384 -2.30 8.78 -21.41
N THR A 385 -1.09 9.32 -21.33
CA THR A 385 -0.83 10.65 -20.78
C THR A 385 -0.04 11.47 -21.81
N THR A 386 -0.56 12.60 -22.21
CA THR A 386 0.12 13.60 -23.02
C THR A 386 0.07 14.95 -22.30
N GLU A 387 0.68 15.99 -22.86
CA GLU A 387 0.74 17.31 -22.25
C GLU A 387 -0.64 17.82 -21.81
N ASN A 388 -1.66 17.64 -22.65
CA ASN A 388 -3.01 18.14 -22.41
C ASN A 388 -4.04 17.06 -22.11
N TRP A 389 -3.78 15.81 -22.53
CA TRP A 389 -4.76 14.72 -22.42
C TRP A 389 -4.31 13.65 -21.46
N HIS A 390 -5.21 13.22 -20.58
CA HIS A 390 -5.08 12.00 -19.81
C HIS A 390 -6.28 11.11 -20.05
N SER A 391 -6.04 9.86 -20.45
CA SER A 391 -7.08 8.87 -20.70
C SER A 391 -6.77 7.59 -19.94
N TYR A 392 -7.77 6.96 -19.38
CA TYR A 392 -7.67 5.68 -18.69
C TYR A 392 -8.85 4.79 -19.05
N LEU A 393 -8.57 3.54 -19.37
CA LEU A 393 -9.56 2.47 -19.53
C LEU A 393 -9.15 1.33 -18.61
N GLY A 394 -10.04 0.96 -17.70
CA GLY A 394 -9.83 -0.14 -16.75
C GLY A 394 -10.96 -1.15 -16.82
N TYR A 395 -10.62 -2.42 -16.78
CA TYR A 395 -11.58 -3.51 -16.61
C TYR A 395 -11.17 -4.39 -15.45
N LYS A 396 -12.12 -4.68 -14.57
CA LYS A 396 -11.96 -5.48 -13.37
C LYS A 396 -13.00 -6.60 -13.38
N TYR A 397 -12.55 -7.80 -13.10
CA TYR A 397 -13.36 -9.00 -13.00
C TYR A 397 -13.00 -9.72 -11.70
N ILE A 398 -13.94 -9.84 -10.78
CA ILE A 398 -13.76 -10.54 -9.50
C ILE A 398 -14.86 -11.57 -9.38
N ASP A 399 -14.47 -12.82 -9.52
CA ASP A 399 -15.34 -13.99 -9.44
C ASP A 399 -16.08 -14.04 -8.08
N PRO A 400 -17.35 -14.46 -8.01
CA PRO A 400 -18.04 -14.68 -6.73
C PRO A 400 -17.30 -15.62 -5.78
N LYS A 401 -16.47 -16.52 -6.31
CA LYS A 401 -15.64 -17.47 -5.55
C LYS A 401 -14.24 -16.97 -5.25
N TYR A 402 -13.97 -15.68 -5.53
CA TYR A 402 -12.67 -15.10 -5.23
C TYR A 402 -12.47 -14.98 -3.72
N ARG A 403 -11.40 -15.61 -3.22
CA ARG A 403 -10.95 -15.52 -1.82
C ARG A 403 -9.45 -15.35 -1.74
N ALA A 404 -9.02 -14.61 -0.74
CA ALA A 404 -7.61 -14.37 -0.44
C ALA A 404 -7.37 -14.57 1.07
N ASP A 405 -7.16 -15.83 1.49
CA ASP A 405 -7.06 -16.22 2.91
C ASP A 405 -5.87 -15.58 3.64
N VAL A 406 -4.84 -15.15 2.91
CA VAL A 406 -3.69 -14.37 3.41
C VAL A 406 -3.79 -12.89 3.02
N GLY A 407 -4.84 -12.53 2.30
CA GLY A 407 -5.08 -11.21 1.76
C GLY A 407 -6.22 -10.46 2.45
N PHE A 408 -6.71 -9.44 1.74
CA PHE A 408 -7.86 -8.65 2.17
C PHE A 408 -8.79 -8.43 0.98
N ALA A 409 -9.79 -9.29 0.85
CA ALA A 409 -10.83 -9.18 -0.16
C ALA A 409 -12.18 -9.11 0.55
N VAL A 410 -12.84 -7.97 0.49
CA VAL A 410 -14.14 -7.73 1.15
C VAL A 410 -15.31 -7.78 0.21
N LYS A 411 -15.05 -7.62 -1.11
CA LYS A 411 -16.07 -7.57 -2.16
C LYS A 411 -15.68 -8.48 -3.30
N ASN A 412 -16.66 -9.24 -3.79
CA ASN A 412 -16.55 -10.10 -4.97
C ASN A 412 -17.77 -9.93 -5.88
N ASP A 413 -18.01 -10.84 -6.81
CA ASP A 413 -19.16 -10.85 -7.73
C ASP A 413 -19.28 -9.57 -8.57
N ARG A 414 -18.16 -9.17 -9.22
CA ARG A 414 -18.07 -7.87 -9.89
C ARG A 414 -17.38 -7.93 -11.25
N LYS A 415 -18.01 -7.30 -12.23
CA LYS A 415 -17.46 -6.96 -13.54
C LYS A 415 -17.55 -5.44 -13.68
N TRP A 416 -16.43 -4.77 -13.58
CA TRP A 416 -16.38 -3.31 -13.51
C TRP A 416 -15.57 -2.73 -14.65
N LEU A 417 -16.20 -1.89 -15.46
CA LEU A 417 -15.58 -1.10 -16.50
C LEU A 417 -15.48 0.35 -16.02
N THR A 418 -14.27 0.91 -16.07
CA THR A 418 -14.01 2.33 -15.80
C THR A 418 -13.41 2.96 -17.05
N TYR A 419 -13.97 4.07 -17.49
CA TYR A 419 -13.37 4.95 -18.49
C TYR A 419 -13.22 6.35 -17.90
N PHE A 420 -12.04 6.93 -18.08
CA PHE A 420 -11.74 8.30 -17.65
C PHE A 420 -11.03 9.05 -18.78
N GLN A 421 -11.43 10.28 -18.99
CA GLN A 421 -10.83 11.20 -19.95
C GLN A 421 -10.74 12.57 -19.33
N SER A 422 -9.57 13.21 -19.43
CA SER A 422 -9.42 14.62 -19.10
C SER A 422 -8.63 15.37 -20.15
N TYR A 423 -8.97 16.64 -20.31
CA TYR A 423 -8.23 17.60 -21.14
C TYR A 423 -7.96 18.86 -20.31
N THR A 424 -6.70 19.29 -20.28
CA THR A 424 -6.29 20.50 -19.58
C THR A 424 -5.64 21.47 -20.55
N SER A 425 -6.23 22.67 -20.69
CA SER A 425 -5.67 23.77 -21.46
C SER A 425 -4.85 24.67 -20.53
N TYR A 426 -3.56 24.72 -20.70
CA TYR A 426 -2.66 25.57 -19.92
C TYR A 426 -2.53 26.97 -20.54
N ARG A 427 -2.34 27.98 -19.70
CA ARG A 427 -2.12 29.36 -20.07
C ARG A 427 -0.86 29.87 -19.38
N ASP A 428 0.10 30.33 -20.17
CA ASP A 428 1.38 30.85 -19.65
C ASP A 428 1.24 32.28 -19.11
N GLU A 429 0.32 33.05 -19.67
CA GLU A 429 0.12 34.45 -19.36
C GLU A 429 -1.29 34.73 -18.81
N GLY A 430 -1.46 35.88 -18.14
CA GLY A 430 -2.73 36.34 -17.63
C GLY A 430 -3.05 35.83 -16.21
N PHE A 431 -4.29 35.98 -15.81
CA PHE A 431 -4.80 35.62 -14.48
C PHE A 431 -5.20 34.13 -14.40
N LEU A 432 -5.72 33.58 -15.49
CA LEU A 432 -6.11 32.18 -15.61
C LEU A 432 -4.88 31.29 -15.87
N ARG A 433 -4.67 30.26 -15.06
CA ARG A 433 -3.57 29.27 -15.21
C ARG A 433 -3.92 28.14 -16.16
N ASN A 434 -5.08 27.54 -15.93
CA ASN A 434 -5.58 26.46 -16.77
C ASN A 434 -7.10 26.31 -16.66
N ILE A 435 -7.66 25.62 -17.64
CA ILE A 435 -9.02 25.07 -17.58
C ILE A 435 -8.92 23.58 -17.86
N SER A 436 -9.49 22.78 -16.98
CA SER A 436 -9.58 21.33 -17.14
C SER A 436 -11.02 20.87 -17.33
N TYR A 437 -11.19 19.90 -18.20
CA TYR A 437 -12.43 19.19 -18.46
C TYR A 437 -12.18 17.72 -18.16
N SER A 438 -13.05 17.08 -17.42
CA SER A 438 -12.95 15.64 -17.18
C SER A 438 -14.29 14.96 -17.26
N LEU A 439 -14.27 13.72 -17.72
CA LEU A 439 -15.38 12.81 -17.77
C LEU A 439 -14.95 11.46 -17.24
N LYS A 440 -15.69 10.93 -16.29
CA LYS A 440 -15.53 9.57 -15.76
C LYS A 440 -16.81 8.80 -15.98
N TYR A 441 -16.69 7.59 -16.45
CA TYR A 441 -17.79 6.64 -16.63
C TYR A 441 -17.43 5.33 -15.93
N ASP A 442 -18.28 4.88 -15.04
CA ASP A 442 -18.20 3.59 -14.39
C ASP A 442 -19.43 2.76 -14.67
N MET A 443 -19.24 1.48 -14.97
CA MET A 443 -20.31 0.52 -15.15
C MET A 443 -19.97 -0.77 -14.41
N LEU A 444 -20.83 -1.17 -13.48
CA LEU A 444 -20.68 -2.35 -12.64
C LEU A 444 -21.84 -3.32 -12.90
N HIS A 445 -21.50 -4.56 -13.23
CA HIS A 445 -22.42 -5.69 -13.28
C HIS A 445 -21.98 -6.78 -12.32
N ASN A 446 -22.93 -7.54 -11.82
CA ASN A 446 -22.67 -8.81 -11.16
C ASN A 446 -22.49 -9.96 -12.18
N PHE A 447 -22.28 -11.18 -11.72
CA PHE A 447 -22.10 -12.34 -12.58
C PHE A 447 -23.42 -12.88 -13.17
N ASP A 448 -24.56 -12.50 -12.61
CA ASP A 448 -25.89 -12.74 -13.19
C ASP A 448 -26.25 -11.73 -14.28
N ASN A 449 -25.28 -10.86 -14.65
CA ASN A 449 -25.40 -9.77 -15.60
C ASN A 449 -26.47 -8.71 -15.22
N GLN A 450 -26.81 -8.63 -13.93
CA GLN A 450 -27.61 -7.54 -13.43
C GLN A 450 -26.70 -6.30 -13.31
N LEU A 451 -27.24 -5.16 -13.72
CA LEU A 451 -26.58 -3.88 -13.62
C LEU A 451 -26.70 -3.38 -12.18
N ASP A 452 -25.58 -3.21 -11.49
CA ASP A 452 -25.54 -2.70 -10.11
C ASP A 452 -25.35 -1.18 -10.07
N VAL A 453 -24.45 -0.65 -10.90
CA VAL A 453 -24.10 0.78 -10.92
C VAL A 453 -23.82 1.24 -12.34
N ILE A 454 -24.35 2.41 -12.69
CA ILE A 454 -23.81 3.30 -13.74
C ILE A 454 -23.55 4.64 -13.08
N SER A 455 -22.34 5.17 -13.26
CA SER A 455 -21.96 6.51 -12.83
C SER A 455 -21.34 7.27 -14.00
N LEU A 456 -21.74 8.51 -14.14
CA LEU A 456 -21.21 9.44 -15.15
C LEU A 456 -20.92 10.78 -14.47
N ASP A 457 -19.63 11.06 -14.25
CA ASP A 457 -19.17 12.27 -13.58
C ASP A 457 -18.48 13.19 -14.58
N GLY A 458 -19.05 14.37 -14.77
CA GLY A 458 -18.51 15.44 -15.60
C GLY A 458 -18.02 16.60 -14.74
N ARG A 459 -16.81 17.12 -15.00
CA ARG A 459 -16.25 18.25 -14.26
C ARG A 459 -15.57 19.24 -15.19
N VAL A 460 -15.82 20.51 -14.96
CA VAL A 460 -15.08 21.64 -15.55
C VAL A 460 -14.50 22.46 -14.42
N GLU A 461 -13.20 22.70 -14.44
CA GLU A 461 -12.50 23.48 -13.41
C GLU A 461 -11.56 24.48 -14.03
N ALA A 462 -11.63 25.73 -13.57
CA ALA A 462 -10.72 26.82 -13.91
C ALA A 462 -9.84 27.14 -12.70
N SER A 463 -8.51 27.12 -12.88
CA SER A 463 -7.52 27.48 -11.87
C SER A 463 -6.92 28.85 -12.19
N PHE A 464 -6.90 29.71 -11.19
CA PHE A 464 -6.42 31.08 -11.30
C PHE A 464 -5.14 31.30 -10.49
N LYS A 465 -4.41 32.39 -10.76
CA LYS A 465 -3.30 32.84 -9.91
C LYS A 465 -3.85 33.21 -8.53
N GLY A 466 -3.11 32.93 -7.46
CA GLY A 466 -3.56 33.15 -6.07
C GLY A 466 -4.41 32.02 -5.50
N ASN A 467 -4.27 30.79 -6.03
CA ASN A 467 -4.94 29.55 -5.56
C ASN A 467 -6.46 29.60 -5.51
N THR A 468 -7.07 30.34 -6.42
CA THR A 468 -8.51 30.32 -6.60
C THR A 468 -8.86 29.29 -7.65
N ASN A 469 -9.68 28.31 -7.31
CA ASN A 469 -10.25 27.34 -8.24
C ASN A 469 -11.77 27.50 -8.26
N ILE A 470 -12.33 27.50 -9.45
CA ILE A 470 -13.78 27.54 -9.67
C ILE A 470 -14.12 26.33 -10.53
N GLY A 471 -15.01 25.50 -10.05
CA GLY A 471 -15.42 24.28 -10.75
C GLY A 471 -16.92 24.07 -10.73
N ILE A 472 -17.39 23.37 -11.76
CA ILE A 472 -18.75 22.85 -11.86
C ILE A 472 -18.61 21.35 -12.06
N THR A 473 -19.32 20.58 -11.22
CA THR A 473 -19.40 19.11 -11.32
C THR A 473 -20.86 18.74 -11.58
N HIS A 474 -21.05 17.78 -12.44
CA HIS A 474 -22.34 17.14 -12.69
C HIS A 474 -22.17 15.64 -12.56
N ASP A 475 -22.87 15.06 -11.62
CA ASP A 475 -22.79 13.64 -11.30
C ASP A 475 -24.16 13.01 -11.59
N TYR A 476 -24.15 11.88 -12.29
CA TYR A 476 -25.30 11.04 -12.53
C TYR A 476 -24.99 9.62 -12.05
N ASP A 477 -25.73 9.17 -11.06
CA ASP A 477 -25.61 7.83 -10.51
C ASP A 477 -26.92 7.07 -10.62
N PHE A 478 -26.83 5.86 -11.14
CA PHE A 478 -27.87 4.84 -11.06
C PHE A 478 -27.32 3.68 -10.21
N VAL A 479 -28.05 3.33 -9.18
CA VAL A 479 -27.76 2.18 -8.29
C VAL A 479 -29.02 1.34 -8.22
N SER A 480 -28.91 0.05 -8.56
CA SER A 480 -30.05 -0.90 -8.53
C SER A 480 -30.20 -1.60 -7.19
#